data_47028ecfb0cbd98a4bb8a9ef122f6585
#
_entry.id   47028ecfb0cbd98a4bb8a9ef122f6585
#
_cell.length_a   1.000
_cell.length_b   1.000
_cell.length_c   1.000
_cell.angle_alpha   90.00
_cell.angle_beta   90.00
_cell.angle_gamma   90.00
#
_symmetry.space_group_name_H-M   'P 1'
#
loop_
_entity.id
_entity.type
_entity.pdbx_description
1 polymer ?
#
loop_
_entity_poly.entity_id
_entity_poly.type
_entity_poly.pdbx_seq_one_letter_code
_entity_poly.pdbx_strand_id
1 'polypeptide(L)'
;ASDVYKRQDLLAELDVKYRPERVVIEYNGMWKVSDFEKMKLPEGWGIEQKLTTVDASTFQMYLTNLKPLFVEMVRDAELVLFNRCTDLKPLAGYRRSVKVVSPQAEVIFEDENGEIENIFQDHVPYDLNAPMIEIRPEDYGIWYVDVMENPDRYRGKIVEYTARVLKPRSFPSKLFFPGRMAMTCCADDTTFLGYVCKSTYAPKLKAGQWVKIRAKVEYAKLAMYHGTGPVLEAEHIESGDEIKELVYFN
;
A
#
# COMPACT_ATOMS: atom_id res chain seq x y z
N ALA A 1 -6.32 -16.15 -26.90
CA ALA A 1 -6.38 -17.53 -26.41
C ALA A 1 -5.20 -18.37 -26.90
N SER A 2 -4.78 -18.26 -28.20
CA SER A 2 -3.71 -19.13 -28.73
C SER A 2 -2.31 -18.90 -28.14
N ASP A 3 -2.00 -17.69 -27.68
CA ASP A 3 -0.67 -17.35 -27.14
C ASP A 3 -0.40 -17.89 -25.74
N VAL A 4 -1.42 -17.98 -24.90
CA VAL A 4 -1.30 -18.52 -23.53
C VAL A 4 -0.99 -20.02 -23.57
N TYR A 5 -1.68 -20.78 -24.44
CA TYR A 5 -1.43 -22.22 -24.57
C TYR A 5 -0.02 -22.53 -25.10
N LYS A 6 0.47 -21.76 -26.10
CA LYS A 6 1.84 -21.94 -26.60
C LYS A 6 2.91 -21.72 -25.54
N ARG A 7 2.66 -20.86 -24.56
CA ARG A 7 3.58 -20.59 -23.43
C ARG A 7 3.56 -21.71 -22.39
N GLN A 8 2.40 -22.32 -22.14
CA GLN A 8 2.30 -23.48 -21.25
C GLN A 8 3.10 -24.67 -21.79
N ASP A 9 2.95 -24.96 -23.09
CA ASP A 9 3.71 -26.01 -23.74
C ASP A 9 5.22 -25.76 -23.68
N LEU A 10 5.65 -24.51 -23.87
CA LEU A 10 7.06 -24.13 -23.76
C LEU A 10 7.61 -24.36 -22.34
N LEU A 11 6.86 -24.01 -21.29
CA LEU A 11 7.32 -24.24 -19.91
C LEU A 11 7.45 -25.74 -19.60
N ALA A 12 6.52 -26.56 -20.09
CA ALA A 12 6.59 -28.01 -19.95
C ALA A 12 7.78 -28.64 -20.71
N GLU A 13 8.08 -28.16 -21.93
CA GLU A 13 9.25 -28.58 -22.69
C GLU A 13 10.56 -28.20 -21.97
N LEU A 14 10.64 -26.98 -21.40
CA LEU A 14 11.81 -26.50 -20.64
C LEU A 14 12.02 -27.34 -19.38
N ASP A 15 10.96 -27.68 -18.68
CA ASP A 15 11.02 -28.55 -17.49
C ASP A 15 11.59 -29.93 -17.83
N VAL A 16 11.04 -30.58 -18.86
CA VAL A 16 11.52 -31.91 -19.29
C VAL A 16 12.98 -31.88 -19.75
N LYS A 17 13.36 -30.79 -20.48
CA LYS A 17 14.69 -30.68 -21.08
C LYS A 17 15.79 -30.32 -20.09
N TYR A 18 15.52 -29.40 -19.19
CA TYR A 18 16.55 -28.79 -18.34
C TYR A 18 16.41 -29.15 -16.85
N ARG A 19 15.24 -29.58 -16.40
CA ARG A 19 14.92 -29.84 -14.98
C ARG A 19 15.45 -28.73 -14.06
N PRO A 20 15.08 -27.47 -14.31
CA PRO A 20 15.64 -26.35 -13.60
C PRO A 20 15.17 -26.31 -12.15
N GLU A 21 16.08 -25.96 -11.22
CA GLU A 21 15.73 -25.70 -9.81
C GLU A 21 15.08 -24.30 -9.66
N ARG A 22 15.42 -23.37 -10.54
CA ARG A 22 14.87 -22.01 -10.56
C ARG A 22 14.74 -21.49 -11.98
N VAL A 23 13.63 -20.81 -12.24
CA VAL A 23 13.34 -20.16 -13.53
C VAL A 23 13.04 -18.69 -13.28
N VAL A 24 13.67 -17.81 -14.02
CA VAL A 24 13.37 -16.37 -14.03
C VAL A 24 12.62 -16.06 -15.31
N ILE A 25 11.44 -15.48 -15.18
CA ILE A 25 10.59 -15.12 -16.30
C ILE A 25 10.51 -13.60 -16.37
N GLU A 26 11.06 -12.99 -17.43
CA GLU A 26 10.78 -11.62 -17.77
C GLU A 26 9.38 -11.54 -18.41
N TYR A 27 8.47 -10.86 -17.73
CA TYR A 27 7.10 -10.70 -18.18
C TYR A 27 6.89 -9.29 -18.75
N ASN A 28 6.25 -9.21 -19.92
CA ASN A 28 6.02 -7.92 -20.56
C ASN A 28 5.07 -7.05 -19.74
N GLY A 29 5.55 -5.86 -19.34
CA GLY A 29 4.80 -4.91 -18.52
C GLY A 29 3.53 -4.33 -19.14
N MET A 30 3.22 -4.62 -20.41
CA MET A 30 1.96 -4.27 -21.07
C MET A 30 0.93 -5.41 -21.03
N TRP A 31 1.28 -6.55 -20.47
CA TRP A 31 0.38 -7.69 -20.32
C TRP A 31 -0.19 -7.78 -18.91
N LYS A 32 -1.39 -8.31 -18.80
CA LYS A 32 -2.04 -8.51 -17.51
C LYS A 32 -1.36 -9.62 -16.73
N VAL A 33 -0.92 -9.33 -15.51
CA VAL A 33 -0.32 -10.33 -14.59
C VAL A 33 -1.30 -11.46 -14.31
N SER A 34 -2.60 -11.15 -14.18
CA SER A 34 -3.67 -12.13 -14.01
C SER A 34 -3.77 -13.17 -15.13
N ASP A 35 -3.26 -12.89 -16.33
CA ASP A 35 -3.21 -13.88 -17.41
C ASP A 35 -2.08 -14.91 -17.18
N PHE A 36 -0.97 -14.48 -16.60
CA PHE A 36 0.12 -15.39 -16.19
C PHE A 36 -0.31 -16.27 -15.01
N GLU A 37 -0.97 -15.71 -14.02
CA GLU A 37 -1.42 -16.43 -12.82
C GLU A 37 -2.44 -17.53 -13.12
N LYS A 38 -3.20 -17.38 -14.20
CA LYS A 38 -4.14 -18.41 -14.69
C LYS A 38 -3.47 -19.51 -15.49
N MET A 39 -2.19 -19.36 -15.84
CA MET A 39 -1.46 -20.39 -16.58
C MET A 39 -1.22 -21.61 -15.69
N LYS A 40 -1.41 -22.78 -16.26
CA LYS A 40 -1.03 -24.03 -15.60
C LYS A 40 0.49 -24.21 -15.70
N LEU A 41 1.16 -24.11 -14.56
CA LEU A 41 2.59 -24.38 -14.45
C LEU A 41 2.87 -25.90 -14.50
N PRO A 42 4.10 -26.32 -14.89
CA PRO A 42 4.54 -27.69 -14.75
C PRO A 42 4.35 -28.22 -13.34
N GLU A 43 4.21 -29.54 -13.19
CA GLU A 43 4.01 -30.18 -11.89
C GLU A 43 5.23 -29.92 -10.98
N GLY A 44 4.96 -29.48 -9.74
CA GLY A 44 5.99 -29.14 -8.77
C GLY A 44 6.53 -27.72 -8.88
N TRP A 45 6.12 -26.94 -9.91
CA TRP A 45 6.49 -25.53 -10.00
C TRP A 45 5.54 -24.65 -9.19
N GLY A 46 6.11 -23.59 -8.57
CA GLY A 46 5.37 -22.52 -7.90
C GLY A 46 6.00 -21.18 -8.18
N ILE A 47 5.22 -20.12 -8.05
CA ILE A 47 5.74 -18.76 -8.09
C ILE A 47 6.36 -18.49 -6.72
N GLU A 48 7.69 -18.33 -6.67
CA GLU A 48 8.43 -18.09 -5.44
C GLU A 48 8.43 -16.58 -5.11
N GLN A 49 8.60 -15.73 -6.13
CA GLN A 49 8.71 -14.29 -5.94
C GLN A 49 8.21 -13.52 -7.15
N LYS A 50 7.54 -12.40 -6.91
CA LYS A 50 7.12 -11.43 -7.92
C LYS A 50 7.87 -10.13 -7.73
N LEU A 51 8.63 -9.74 -8.74
CA LEU A 51 9.38 -8.48 -8.78
C LEU A 51 8.78 -7.59 -9.86
N THR A 52 8.60 -6.31 -9.56
CA THR A 52 8.18 -5.32 -10.55
C THR A 52 9.27 -4.29 -10.73
N THR A 53 9.77 -4.13 -11.96
CA THR A 53 10.72 -3.07 -12.29
C THR A 53 9.99 -1.90 -12.96
N VAL A 54 10.33 -0.68 -12.55
CA VAL A 54 9.67 0.55 -12.98
C VAL A 54 10.72 1.56 -13.43
N ASP A 55 10.60 2.06 -14.64
CA ASP A 55 11.39 3.21 -15.12
C ASP A 55 10.87 4.49 -14.45
N ALA A 56 11.62 5.01 -13.48
CA ALA A 56 11.23 6.18 -12.72
C ALA A 56 11.10 7.44 -13.58
N SER A 57 11.88 7.55 -14.66
CA SER A 57 11.86 8.71 -15.56
C SER A 57 10.55 8.87 -16.31
N THR A 58 9.80 7.78 -16.53
CA THR A 58 8.52 7.77 -17.24
C THR A 58 7.34 7.48 -16.33
N PHE A 59 7.58 7.22 -15.06
CA PHE A 59 6.57 6.71 -14.12
C PHE A 59 5.36 7.62 -13.96
N GLN A 60 5.57 8.94 -13.88
CA GLN A 60 4.46 9.89 -13.74
C GLN A 60 3.51 9.84 -14.95
N MET A 61 4.06 9.73 -16.15
CA MET A 61 3.28 9.58 -17.38
C MET A 61 2.54 8.24 -17.40
N TYR A 62 3.20 7.18 -16.93
CA TYR A 62 2.63 5.85 -16.82
C TYR A 62 1.46 5.80 -15.83
N LEU A 63 1.63 6.39 -14.64
CA LEU A 63 0.55 6.54 -13.65
C LEU A 63 -0.66 7.29 -14.19
N THR A 64 -0.43 8.34 -14.98
CA THR A 64 -1.52 9.16 -15.55
C THR A 64 -2.33 8.39 -16.59
N ASN A 65 -1.68 7.59 -17.43
CA ASN A 65 -2.31 6.97 -18.60
C ASN A 65 -2.63 5.48 -18.41
N LEU A 66 -1.86 4.76 -17.60
CA LEU A 66 -1.91 3.29 -17.46
C LEU A 66 -2.00 2.85 -15.99
N LYS A 67 -2.57 3.69 -15.13
CA LYS A 67 -2.68 3.41 -13.69
C LYS A 67 -3.30 2.04 -13.36
N PRO A 68 -4.38 1.56 -14.03
CA PRO A 68 -4.93 0.24 -13.76
C PRO A 68 -3.92 -0.90 -14.00
N LEU A 69 -3.11 -0.79 -15.04
CA LEU A 69 -2.08 -1.78 -15.35
C LEU A 69 -0.97 -1.77 -14.30
N PHE A 70 -0.53 -0.58 -13.89
CA PHE A 70 0.44 -0.42 -12.79
C PHE A 70 -0.07 -1.06 -11.49
N VAL A 71 -1.33 -0.77 -11.11
CA VAL A 71 -1.94 -1.34 -9.91
C VAL A 71 -1.96 -2.87 -9.96
N GLU A 72 -2.29 -3.46 -11.12
CA GLU A 72 -2.26 -4.92 -11.28
C GLU A 72 -0.85 -5.49 -11.13
N MET A 73 0.16 -4.81 -11.68
CA MET A 73 1.56 -5.25 -11.62
C MET A 73 2.16 -5.21 -10.21
N VAL A 74 1.77 -4.24 -9.38
CA VAL A 74 2.34 -4.07 -8.04
C VAL A 74 1.52 -4.72 -6.93
N ARG A 75 0.26 -5.10 -7.18
CA ARG A 75 -0.68 -5.60 -6.16
C ARG A 75 -0.12 -6.73 -5.31
N ASP A 76 0.54 -7.68 -5.94
CA ASP A 76 1.11 -8.87 -5.29
C ASP A 76 2.64 -8.93 -5.47
N ALA A 77 3.27 -7.80 -5.81
CA ALA A 77 4.71 -7.71 -5.87
C ALA A 77 5.30 -7.73 -4.46
N GLU A 78 6.34 -8.50 -4.25
CA GLU A 78 7.12 -8.51 -3.00
C GLU A 78 8.19 -7.41 -3.01
N LEU A 79 8.69 -7.08 -4.21
CA LEU A 79 9.65 -6.01 -4.42
C LEU A 79 9.25 -5.18 -5.65
N VAL A 80 9.28 -3.86 -5.49
CA VAL A 80 9.17 -2.91 -6.60
C VAL A 80 10.45 -2.10 -6.70
N LEU A 81 11.18 -2.29 -7.80
CA LEU A 81 12.44 -1.61 -8.07
C LEU A 81 12.21 -0.47 -9.05
N PHE A 82 12.40 0.76 -8.59
CA PHE A 82 12.47 1.92 -9.46
C PHE A 82 13.92 2.13 -9.90
N ASN A 83 14.17 2.06 -11.20
CA ASN A 83 15.46 2.37 -11.77
C ASN A 83 15.48 3.74 -12.47
N ARG A 84 16.65 4.20 -12.90
CA ARG A 84 16.83 5.50 -13.60
C ARG A 84 16.32 6.69 -12.79
N CYS A 85 16.58 6.67 -11.49
CA CYS A 85 16.12 7.70 -10.56
C CYS A 85 16.99 8.96 -10.55
N THR A 86 17.72 9.25 -11.60
CA THR A 86 18.60 10.43 -11.71
C THR A 86 17.79 11.71 -11.72
N ASP A 87 18.14 12.66 -10.84
CA ASP A 87 17.55 14.01 -10.73
C ASP A 87 16.02 14.06 -10.55
N LEU A 88 15.39 12.97 -10.13
CA LEU A 88 13.94 12.90 -9.97
C LEU A 88 13.50 13.37 -8.57
N LYS A 89 12.48 14.21 -8.56
CA LYS A 89 11.71 14.60 -7.36
C LYS A 89 10.22 14.42 -7.66
N PRO A 90 9.44 13.89 -6.74
CA PRO A 90 9.69 13.31 -5.41
C PRO A 90 9.57 11.77 -5.42
N LEU A 91 10.64 11.04 -5.20
CA LEU A 91 10.65 9.56 -5.11
C LEU A 91 9.70 9.03 -4.01
N ALA A 92 9.54 9.79 -2.94
CA ALA A 92 8.60 9.47 -1.87
C ALA A 92 7.14 9.37 -2.34
N GLY A 93 6.72 10.21 -3.29
CA GLY A 93 5.39 10.08 -3.94
C GLY A 93 5.25 8.77 -4.71
N TYR A 94 6.31 8.34 -5.39
CA TYR A 94 6.33 7.06 -6.11
C TYR A 94 6.20 5.88 -5.15
N ARG A 95 6.94 5.91 -4.03
CA ARG A 95 6.81 4.93 -2.98
C ARG A 95 5.38 4.86 -2.42
N ARG A 96 4.78 5.99 -2.09
CA ARG A 96 3.40 6.05 -1.60
C ARG A 96 2.42 5.40 -2.58
N SER A 97 2.58 5.66 -3.88
CA SER A 97 1.76 5.05 -4.93
C SER A 97 1.81 3.53 -4.94
N VAL A 98 2.97 2.94 -4.64
CA VAL A 98 3.12 1.49 -4.48
C VAL A 98 2.48 1.01 -3.17
N LYS A 99 2.83 1.65 -2.04
CA LYS A 99 2.45 1.21 -0.69
C LYS A 99 0.94 1.23 -0.44
N VAL A 100 0.20 2.06 -1.15
CA VAL A 100 -1.27 2.07 -1.12
C VAL A 100 -1.85 0.81 -1.74
N VAL A 101 -1.22 0.30 -2.80
CA VAL A 101 -1.68 -0.90 -3.52
C VAL A 101 -1.14 -2.16 -2.86
N SER A 102 0.13 -2.16 -2.51
CA SER A 102 0.84 -3.28 -1.88
C SER A 102 1.63 -2.78 -0.65
N PRO A 103 0.99 -2.68 0.52
CA PRO A 103 1.63 -2.19 1.74
C PRO A 103 2.87 -2.99 2.17
N GLN A 104 2.92 -4.27 1.80
CA GLN A 104 4.00 -5.19 2.19
C GLN A 104 5.17 -5.19 1.20
N ALA A 105 4.99 -4.68 -0.03
CA ALA A 105 6.04 -4.67 -1.02
C ALA A 105 7.25 -3.86 -0.53
N GLU A 106 8.43 -4.41 -0.65
CA GLU A 106 9.66 -3.63 -0.53
C GLU A 106 9.76 -2.68 -1.74
N VAL A 107 10.22 -1.45 -1.51
CA VAL A 107 10.38 -0.46 -2.59
C VAL A 107 11.79 0.07 -2.57
N ILE A 108 12.52 -0.19 -3.64
CA ILE A 108 13.91 0.21 -3.83
C ILE A 108 14.00 1.20 -4.98
N PHE A 109 14.89 2.17 -4.85
CA PHE A 109 15.19 3.16 -5.87
C PHE A 109 16.67 3.10 -6.23
N GLU A 110 16.97 3.08 -7.53
CA GLU A 110 18.33 3.02 -8.04
C GLU A 110 18.60 4.13 -9.05
N ASP A 111 19.78 4.72 -8.95
CA ASP A 111 20.38 5.56 -9.99
C ASP A 111 21.60 4.85 -10.62
N GLU A 112 22.41 5.60 -11.37
CA GLU A 112 23.63 5.08 -12.01
C GLU A 112 24.74 4.66 -11.00
N ASN A 113 24.62 5.08 -9.73
CA ASN A 113 25.59 4.77 -8.67
C ASN A 113 25.12 3.61 -7.78
N GLY A 114 23.91 3.12 -7.98
CA GLY A 114 23.29 2.04 -7.21
C GLY A 114 22.05 2.48 -6.43
N GLU A 115 21.79 1.80 -5.33
CA GLU A 115 20.62 2.09 -4.49
C GLU A 115 20.72 3.46 -3.83
N ILE A 116 19.62 4.22 -3.94
CA ILE A 116 19.49 5.53 -3.30
C ILE A 116 18.99 5.32 -1.87
N GLU A 117 19.89 5.48 -0.91
CA GLU A 117 19.54 5.46 0.50
C GLU A 117 18.89 6.78 0.95
N ASN A 118 18.17 6.75 2.07
CA ASN A 118 17.61 7.94 2.74
C ASN A 118 16.57 8.78 1.95
N ILE A 119 15.86 8.15 1.02
CA ILE A 119 14.69 8.76 0.35
C ILE A 119 13.62 9.21 1.36
N PHE A 120 13.69 8.70 2.58
CA PHE A 120 12.70 8.77 3.64
C PHE A 120 12.72 10.03 4.50
N GLN A 121 13.55 11.03 4.20
CA GLN A 121 13.45 12.33 4.85
C GLN A 121 12.32 13.18 4.24
N ASP A 122 11.15 12.57 4.04
CA ASP A 122 9.98 13.31 3.66
C ASP A 122 9.64 14.31 4.77
N HIS A 123 9.63 15.57 4.41
CA HIS A 123 9.01 16.59 5.24
C HIS A 123 7.50 16.32 5.22
N VAL A 124 7.00 15.76 6.33
CA VAL A 124 5.55 15.67 6.51
C VAL A 124 4.96 17.07 6.64
N PRO A 125 3.74 17.32 6.14
CA PRO A 125 3.14 18.66 6.11
C PRO A 125 2.61 19.15 7.46
N TYR A 126 2.86 18.41 8.54
CA TYR A 126 2.43 18.71 9.91
C TYR A 126 3.61 18.64 10.88
N ASP A 127 3.47 19.31 12.02
CA ASP A 127 4.50 19.36 13.06
C ASP A 127 4.50 18.09 13.90
N LEU A 128 5.52 17.26 13.71
CA LEU A 128 5.73 16.04 14.51
C LEU A 128 6.03 16.33 16.00
N ASN A 129 6.45 17.53 16.36
CA ASN A 129 6.76 17.90 17.74
C ASN A 129 5.57 18.53 18.46
N ALA A 130 4.46 18.73 17.77
CA ALA A 130 3.24 19.23 18.39
C ALA A 130 2.74 18.26 19.48
N PRO A 131 2.16 18.75 20.58
CA PRO A 131 1.54 17.91 21.61
C PRO A 131 0.45 17.00 21.06
N MET A 132 -0.19 17.43 20.00
CA MET A 132 -1.19 16.68 19.21
C MET A 132 -0.95 17.02 17.74
N ILE A 133 -0.78 16.00 16.92
CA ILE A 133 -0.58 16.12 15.48
C ILE A 133 -1.96 16.17 14.81
N GLU A 134 -2.33 17.30 14.28
CA GLU A 134 -3.55 17.44 13.48
C GLU A 134 -3.29 16.98 12.05
N ILE A 135 -4.03 15.96 11.59
CA ILE A 135 -3.96 15.44 10.25
C ILE A 135 -5.14 15.98 9.44
N ARG A 136 -4.84 16.91 8.55
CA ARG A 136 -5.85 17.49 7.66
C ARG A 136 -6.30 16.48 6.61
N PRO A 137 -7.48 16.65 6.00
CA PRO A 137 -7.98 15.75 4.97
C PRO A 137 -7.00 15.48 3.83
N GLU A 138 -6.32 16.50 3.34
CA GLU A 138 -5.32 16.43 2.27
C GLU A 138 -4.05 15.70 2.68
N ASP A 139 -3.70 15.70 3.96
CA ASP A 139 -2.48 15.11 4.51
C ASP A 139 -2.66 13.63 4.91
N TYR A 140 -3.91 13.14 4.90
CA TYR A 140 -4.23 11.82 5.40
C TYR A 140 -3.46 10.69 4.70
N GLY A 141 -3.28 10.78 3.39
CA GLY A 141 -2.56 9.78 2.61
C GLY A 141 -1.08 9.71 2.99
N ILE A 142 -0.44 10.88 3.20
CA ILE A 142 0.95 10.97 3.63
C ILE A 142 1.08 10.36 5.03
N TRP A 143 0.22 10.77 5.96
CA TRP A 143 0.21 10.24 7.32
C TRP A 143 0.01 8.72 7.35
N TYR A 144 -0.94 8.20 6.56
CA TYR A 144 -1.25 6.79 6.53
C TYR A 144 -0.03 5.93 6.18
N VAL A 145 0.76 6.34 5.21
CA VAL A 145 1.97 5.61 4.82
C VAL A 145 3.09 5.85 5.83
N ASP A 146 3.33 7.10 6.22
CA ASP A 146 4.46 7.46 7.09
C ASP A 146 4.34 6.84 8.50
N VAL A 147 3.13 6.75 9.06
CA VAL A 147 2.92 6.13 10.38
C VAL A 147 3.19 4.62 10.38
N MET A 148 2.99 3.94 9.25
CA MET A 148 3.34 2.53 9.11
C MET A 148 4.85 2.32 8.99
N GLU A 149 5.51 3.16 8.22
CA GLU A 149 6.91 2.98 7.84
C GLU A 149 7.92 3.57 8.83
N ASN A 150 7.50 4.59 9.58
CA ASN A 150 8.36 5.32 10.52
C ASN A 150 7.81 5.27 11.97
N PRO A 151 7.79 4.08 12.60
CA PRO A 151 7.21 3.90 13.94
C PRO A 151 7.80 4.85 15.00
N ASP A 152 9.09 5.15 14.90
CA ASP A 152 9.79 5.99 15.89
C ASP A 152 9.33 7.44 15.86
N ARG A 153 8.77 7.89 14.74
CA ARG A 153 8.21 9.25 14.62
C ARG A 153 6.87 9.40 15.37
N TYR A 154 6.12 8.30 15.52
CA TYR A 154 4.71 8.37 15.98
C TYR A 154 4.41 7.61 17.26
N ARG A 155 5.27 6.67 17.67
CA ARG A 155 5.02 5.88 18.89
C ARG A 155 4.77 6.78 20.09
N GLY A 156 3.62 6.59 20.75
CA GLY A 156 3.19 7.36 21.90
C GLY A 156 2.66 8.75 21.59
N LYS A 157 2.68 9.20 20.33
CA LYS A 157 2.15 10.50 19.95
C LYS A 157 0.64 10.47 19.80
N ILE A 158 0.03 11.63 19.96
CA ILE A 158 -1.41 11.82 19.82
C ILE A 158 -1.66 12.43 18.44
N VAL A 159 -2.58 11.82 17.70
CA VAL A 159 -3.05 12.29 16.40
C VAL A 159 -4.54 12.63 16.47
N GLU A 160 -4.96 13.64 15.70
CA GLU A 160 -6.37 14.01 15.56
C GLU A 160 -6.73 14.15 14.09
N TYR A 161 -7.82 13.50 13.65
CA TYR A 161 -8.30 13.57 12.29
C TYR A 161 -9.78 13.18 12.17
N THR A 162 -10.39 13.52 11.03
CA THR A 162 -11.75 13.12 10.70
C THR A 162 -11.75 11.86 9.84
N ALA A 163 -12.57 10.88 10.23
CA ALA A 163 -12.60 9.55 9.64
C ALA A 163 -14.00 8.97 9.53
N ARG A 164 -14.18 8.07 8.58
CA ARG A 164 -15.35 7.21 8.49
C ARG A 164 -15.10 5.92 9.28
N VAL A 165 -16.10 5.45 10.01
CA VAL A 165 -16.02 4.25 10.84
C VAL A 165 -16.26 3.00 9.98
N LEU A 166 -15.31 2.06 9.97
CA LEU A 166 -15.48 0.72 9.45
C LEU A 166 -15.50 -0.27 10.62
N LYS A 167 -16.54 -1.11 10.68
CA LYS A 167 -16.72 -2.15 11.72
C LYS A 167 -17.05 -3.49 11.08
N PRO A 168 -16.06 -4.33 10.77
CA PRO A 168 -16.31 -5.68 10.29
C PRO A 168 -17.06 -6.50 11.34
N ARG A 169 -18.04 -7.29 10.92
CA ARG A 169 -18.89 -8.10 11.84
C ARG A 169 -18.10 -9.13 12.65
N SER A 170 -16.99 -9.59 12.12
CA SER A 170 -16.10 -10.57 12.76
C SER A 170 -15.15 -9.97 13.81
N PHE A 171 -15.14 -8.64 13.96
CA PHE A 171 -14.21 -7.97 14.86
C PHE A 171 -14.78 -7.84 16.28
N PRO A 172 -13.90 -7.86 17.31
CA PRO A 172 -14.30 -7.59 18.68
C PRO A 172 -15.01 -6.24 18.81
N SER A 173 -16.04 -6.18 19.66
CA SER A 173 -16.91 -4.99 19.78
C SER A 173 -16.18 -3.70 20.17
N LYS A 174 -15.03 -3.81 20.85
CA LYS A 174 -14.19 -2.67 21.26
C LYS A 174 -13.22 -2.21 20.19
N LEU A 175 -13.19 -2.87 19.03
CA LEU A 175 -12.30 -2.53 17.90
C LEU A 175 -13.11 -1.99 16.72
N PHE A 176 -12.52 -1.05 16.01
CA PHE A 176 -13.04 -0.51 14.76
C PHE A 176 -11.88 0.08 13.96
N PHE A 177 -12.15 0.51 12.73
CA PHE A 177 -11.18 1.17 11.89
C PHE A 177 -11.69 2.59 11.56
N PRO A 178 -11.13 3.64 12.15
CA PRO A 178 -11.33 5.00 11.67
C PRO A 178 -10.45 5.21 10.45
N GLY A 179 -11.05 5.52 9.32
CA GLY A 179 -10.29 5.64 8.08
C GLY A 179 -11.00 6.43 7.00
N ARG A 180 -10.41 6.42 5.81
CA ARG A 180 -10.89 7.13 4.64
C ARG A 180 -10.86 6.25 3.40
N MET A 181 -11.73 6.56 2.43
CA MET A 181 -11.66 5.93 1.12
C MET A 181 -10.54 6.58 0.31
N ALA A 182 -9.72 5.77 -0.33
CA ALA A 182 -8.66 6.19 -1.23
C ALA A 182 -8.93 5.68 -2.64
N MET A 183 -8.56 6.46 -3.64
CA MET A 183 -8.59 6.01 -5.03
C MET A 183 -7.31 5.23 -5.34
N THR A 184 -7.45 3.95 -5.71
CA THR A 184 -6.32 3.12 -6.14
C THR A 184 -6.00 3.33 -7.61
N CYS A 185 -6.91 3.02 -8.52
CA CYS A 185 -6.66 3.19 -9.95
C CYS A 185 -7.64 4.13 -10.66
N CYS A 186 -8.93 4.10 -10.30
CA CYS A 186 -9.97 4.95 -10.87
C CYS A 186 -11.07 5.19 -9.83
N ALA A 187 -12.06 6.00 -10.17
CA ALA A 187 -13.15 6.36 -9.26
C ALA A 187 -13.96 5.14 -8.76
N ASP A 188 -14.04 4.09 -9.57
CA ASP A 188 -14.75 2.85 -9.24
C ASP A 188 -13.90 1.85 -8.45
N ASP A 189 -12.58 2.06 -8.40
CA ASP A 189 -11.65 1.20 -7.65
C ASP A 189 -11.09 1.99 -6.45
N THR A 190 -11.80 1.86 -5.35
CA THR A 190 -11.45 2.53 -4.10
C THR A 190 -11.15 1.51 -3.01
N THR A 191 -10.19 1.83 -2.15
CA THR A 191 -9.85 1.02 -0.97
C THR A 191 -10.06 1.83 0.30
N PHE A 192 -10.39 1.15 1.39
CA PHE A 192 -10.49 1.77 2.70
C PHE A 192 -9.15 1.74 3.42
N LEU A 193 -8.63 2.90 3.75
CA LEU A 193 -7.40 3.08 4.50
C LEU A 193 -7.72 3.42 5.94
N GLY A 194 -7.33 2.57 6.87
CA GLY A 194 -7.54 2.81 8.31
C GLY A 194 -6.78 1.80 9.14
N TYR A 195 -6.37 2.20 10.32
CA TYR A 195 -5.69 1.34 11.28
C TYR A 195 -6.65 0.84 12.35
N VAL A 196 -6.31 -0.29 12.96
CA VAL A 196 -7.08 -0.80 14.12
C VAL A 196 -7.09 0.25 15.20
N CYS A 197 -8.29 0.56 15.69
CA CYS A 197 -8.48 1.45 16.81
C CYS A 197 -9.22 0.76 17.96
N LYS A 198 -8.69 0.87 19.17
CA LYS A 198 -9.30 0.39 20.41
C LYS A 198 -10.07 1.53 21.08
N SER A 199 -11.29 1.26 21.50
CA SER A 199 -12.07 2.20 22.29
C SER A 199 -13.17 1.51 23.09
N THR A 200 -13.38 1.95 24.31
CA THR A 200 -14.56 1.55 25.09
C THR A 200 -15.85 2.12 24.51
N TYR A 201 -15.77 3.16 23.72
CA TYR A 201 -16.90 3.79 23.04
C TYR A 201 -17.26 3.10 21.71
N ALA A 202 -16.36 2.27 21.15
CA ALA A 202 -16.57 1.58 19.88
C ALA A 202 -17.92 0.84 19.74
N PRO A 203 -18.48 0.20 20.79
CA PRO A 203 -19.78 -0.46 20.67
C PRO A 203 -20.94 0.49 20.29
N LYS A 204 -20.84 1.77 20.61
CA LYS A 204 -21.85 2.79 20.32
C LYS A 204 -21.73 3.39 18.92
N LEU A 205 -20.60 3.20 18.25
CA LEU A 205 -20.36 3.71 16.90
C LEU A 205 -21.13 2.87 15.86
N LYS A 206 -21.67 3.55 14.86
CA LYS A 206 -22.31 2.91 13.70
C LYS A 206 -21.33 2.80 12.54
N ALA A 207 -21.36 1.68 11.82
CA ALA A 207 -20.60 1.54 10.59
C ALA A 207 -21.03 2.62 9.58
N GLY A 208 -20.07 3.25 8.91
CA GLY A 208 -20.28 4.34 7.97
C GLY A 208 -20.42 5.73 8.61
N GLN A 209 -20.52 5.83 9.94
CA GLN A 209 -20.57 7.11 10.66
C GLN A 209 -19.27 7.88 10.47
N TRP A 210 -19.35 9.20 10.35
CA TRP A 210 -18.20 10.09 10.40
C TRP A 210 -17.94 10.55 11.82
N VAL A 211 -16.66 10.52 12.19
CA VAL A 211 -16.19 10.92 13.52
C VAL A 211 -14.94 11.76 13.42
N LYS A 212 -14.77 12.72 14.30
CA LYS A 212 -13.48 13.34 14.60
C LYS A 212 -12.88 12.55 15.77
N ILE A 213 -11.70 11.99 15.56
CA ILE A 213 -11.05 11.11 16.52
C ILE A 213 -9.71 11.70 16.96
N ARG A 214 -9.47 11.69 18.27
CA ARG A 214 -8.16 11.87 18.87
C ARG A 214 -7.70 10.55 19.45
N ALA A 215 -6.52 10.11 19.04
CA ALA A 215 -6.01 8.79 19.43
C ALA A 215 -4.50 8.81 19.63
N LYS A 216 -4.04 8.04 20.61
CA LYS A 216 -2.63 7.74 20.79
C LYS A 216 -2.21 6.65 19.80
N VAL A 217 -1.06 6.84 19.19
CA VAL A 217 -0.47 5.87 18.26
C VAL A 217 0.44 4.91 19.03
N GLU A 218 0.10 3.64 18.97
CA GLU A 218 0.91 2.54 19.48
C GLU A 218 1.21 1.53 18.37
N TYR A 219 2.06 0.56 18.64
CA TYR A 219 2.43 -0.46 17.64
C TYR A 219 2.30 -1.84 18.25
N ALA A 220 1.67 -2.75 17.52
CA ALA A 220 1.49 -4.13 17.95
C ALA A 220 1.64 -5.10 16.76
N LYS A 221 2.04 -6.32 17.08
CA LYS A 221 2.09 -7.41 16.09
C LYS A 221 0.66 -7.94 15.90
N LEU A 222 0.12 -7.76 14.70
CA LEU A 222 -1.21 -8.22 14.31
C LEU A 222 -1.13 -9.05 13.02
N ALA A 223 -1.91 -10.13 12.95
CA ALA A 223 -1.95 -11.01 11.79
C ALA A 223 -2.28 -10.26 10.49
N MET A 224 -3.17 -9.27 10.56
CA MET A 224 -3.58 -8.46 9.42
C MET A 224 -2.48 -7.56 8.85
N TYR A 225 -1.43 -7.29 9.62
CA TYR A 225 -0.26 -6.52 9.14
C TYR A 225 0.88 -7.44 8.69
N HIS A 226 0.72 -8.77 8.80
CA HIS A 226 1.79 -9.76 8.61
C HIS A 226 3.07 -9.43 9.41
N GLY A 227 2.94 -8.60 10.44
CA GLY A 227 4.04 -8.08 11.25
C GLY A 227 3.55 -7.07 12.28
N THR A 228 4.43 -6.13 12.62
CA THR A 228 4.12 -5.03 13.54
C THR A 228 3.57 -3.85 12.74
N GLY A 229 2.49 -3.26 13.23
CA GLY A 229 1.88 -2.08 12.61
C GLY A 229 1.16 -1.19 13.62
N PRO A 230 0.66 -0.02 13.19
CA PRO A 230 0.00 0.96 14.04
C PRO A 230 -1.30 0.42 14.65
N VAL A 231 -1.48 0.71 15.93
CA VAL A 231 -2.72 0.49 16.67
C VAL A 231 -3.08 1.78 17.37
N LEU A 232 -4.24 2.30 17.09
CA LEU A 232 -4.72 3.54 17.69
C LEU A 232 -5.46 3.23 19.00
N GLU A 233 -5.23 4.02 20.02
CA GLU A 233 -5.98 3.99 21.28
C GLU A 233 -6.75 5.30 21.38
N ALA A 234 -8.07 5.24 21.15
CA ALA A 234 -8.89 6.43 21.13
C ALA A 234 -9.01 7.06 22.50
N GLU A 235 -8.63 8.32 22.61
CA GLU A 235 -8.80 9.16 23.81
C GLU A 235 -10.11 9.95 23.75
N HIS A 236 -10.47 10.43 22.55
CA HIS A 236 -11.69 11.20 22.34
C HIS A 236 -12.31 10.88 20.98
N ILE A 237 -13.62 10.76 20.94
CA ILE A 237 -14.40 10.55 19.72
C ILE A 237 -15.64 11.42 19.78
N GLU A 238 -15.81 12.25 18.77
CA GLU A 238 -17.01 13.08 18.59
C GLU A 238 -17.58 12.93 17.17
N SER A 239 -18.76 13.48 16.92
CA SER A 239 -19.32 13.52 15.57
C SER A 239 -18.44 14.36 14.66
N GLY A 240 -18.11 13.85 13.49
CA GLY A 240 -17.34 14.55 12.47
C GLY A 240 -18.19 14.82 11.22
N ASP A 241 -17.79 15.83 10.46
CA ASP A 241 -18.41 16.13 9.18
C ASP A 241 -17.97 15.14 8.10
N GLU A 242 -18.84 14.86 7.15
CA GLU A 242 -18.52 14.00 6.01
C GLU A 242 -17.47 14.67 5.12
N ILE A 243 -16.38 13.94 4.81
CA ILE A 243 -15.39 14.35 3.84
C ILE A 243 -15.62 13.55 2.56
N LYS A 244 -16.07 14.23 1.50
CA LYS A 244 -16.43 13.60 0.23
C LYS A 244 -15.22 13.28 -0.65
N GLU A 245 -14.15 14.03 -0.47
CA GLU A 245 -12.93 13.85 -1.23
C GLU A 245 -12.27 12.52 -0.90
N LEU A 246 -11.88 11.79 -1.94
CA LEU A 246 -11.05 10.59 -1.80
C LEU A 246 -9.62 10.97 -1.43
N VAL A 247 -8.93 10.06 -0.77
CA VAL A 247 -7.49 10.20 -0.54
C VAL A 247 -6.75 9.94 -1.85
N TYR A 248 -5.82 10.81 -2.17
CA TYR A 248 -4.91 10.68 -3.32
C TYR A 248 -3.47 10.59 -2.82
N PHE A 249 -2.62 9.95 -3.62
CA PHE A 249 -1.20 9.75 -3.33
C PHE A 249 -0.34 10.37 -4.44
N ASN A 250 -0.55 11.64 -4.68
CA ASN A 250 0.22 12.40 -5.66
C ASN A 250 1.52 12.95 -5.06
#